data_ebd9dfb4f9fd28398e0aee3ba1b2750e
#
_entry.id   ebd9dfb4f9fd28398e0aee3ba1b2750e
#
_cell.length_a   1.000
_cell.length_b   1.000
_cell.length_c   1.000
_cell.angle_alpha   90.00
_cell.angle_beta   90.00
_cell.angle_gamma   90.00
#
_symmetry.space_group_name_H-M   'P 1'
#
loop_
_entity.id
_entity.type
_entity.pdbx_description
1 polymer ?
#
loop_
_entity_poly.entity_id
_entity_poly.type
_entity_poly.pdbx_seq_one_letter_code
_entity_poly.pdbx_strand_id
1 'polypeptide(L)'
;TQYPDMDFVVYHAAFERETQEGPYDPDDAGTGVNSLVKAMQDYGVPPNSNVWAELGTTWREVMDDPDQAAHVLGKLLLHVGEDRILWGTDAIWFGSPQPQIMALRAFRIEPAARERWGYPELTDTIKRKILGLNAAALFGVDPDATRCALAPDGLEAGRVQPS
;
A
#
# COMPACT_ATOMS: atom_id res chain seq x y z
N THR A 1 -15.20 11.07 11.42
CA THR A 1 -14.09 12.06 11.33
C THR A 1 -14.64 13.46 11.50
N GLN A 2 -13.85 14.37 12.10
CA GLN A 2 -14.23 15.77 12.27
C GLN A 2 -14.30 16.53 10.93
N TYR A 3 -13.60 16.02 9.93
CA TYR A 3 -13.50 16.60 8.57
C TYR A 3 -13.82 15.51 7.52
N PRO A 4 -15.09 15.18 7.30
CA PRO A 4 -15.48 14.08 6.40
C PRO A 4 -15.21 14.37 4.92
N ASP A 5 -15.13 15.64 4.54
CA ASP A 5 -14.94 16.09 3.15
C ASP A 5 -13.46 16.28 2.79
N MET A 6 -12.53 15.92 3.69
CA MET A 6 -11.08 16.01 3.47
C MET A 6 -10.45 14.62 3.48
N ASP A 7 -9.64 14.32 2.48
CA ASP A 7 -8.80 13.13 2.49
C ASP A 7 -7.47 13.40 3.21
N PHE A 8 -7.08 12.49 4.09
CA PHE A 8 -5.83 12.56 4.85
C PHE A 8 -4.89 11.45 4.37
N VAL A 9 -3.82 11.82 3.72
CA VAL A 9 -2.78 10.86 3.29
C VAL A 9 -1.68 10.81 4.34
N VAL A 10 -1.55 9.68 5.02
CA VAL A 10 -0.48 9.44 5.99
C VAL A 10 0.74 8.94 5.24
N TYR A 11 1.74 9.81 5.17
CA TYR A 11 2.98 9.54 4.46
C TYR A 11 3.72 8.37 5.09
N HIS A 12 4.21 7.45 4.25
CA HIS A 12 4.87 6.20 4.66
C HIS A 12 4.04 5.35 5.66
N ALA A 13 2.71 5.47 5.66
CA ALA A 13 1.84 4.76 6.60
C ALA A 13 2.29 4.91 8.08
N ALA A 14 2.92 6.05 8.43
CA ALA A 14 3.58 6.31 9.71
C ALA A 14 4.74 5.36 10.05
N PHE A 15 5.29 4.62 9.09
CA PHE A 15 6.45 3.74 9.29
C PHE A 15 7.69 4.54 9.75
N GLU A 16 8.44 3.95 10.66
CA GLU A 16 9.70 4.48 11.15
C GLU A 16 10.82 3.47 10.88
N ARG A 17 11.87 3.91 10.20
CA ARG A 17 12.94 3.04 9.66
C ARG A 17 13.63 2.15 10.70
N GLU A 18 13.77 2.61 11.93
CA GLU A 18 14.46 1.89 13.00
C GLU A 18 13.51 1.00 13.82
N THR A 19 12.22 0.96 13.44
CA THR A 19 11.20 0.15 14.12
C THR A 19 11.05 -1.19 13.42
N GLN A 20 11.12 -2.26 14.19
CA GLN A 20 10.78 -3.59 13.69
C GLN A 20 9.26 -3.78 13.73
N GLU A 21 8.65 -3.99 12.57
CA GLU A 21 7.22 -4.18 12.47
C GLU A 21 6.79 -5.58 12.88
N GLY A 22 5.90 -5.65 13.86
CA GLY A 22 5.27 -6.85 14.37
C GLY A 22 3.74 -6.79 14.27
N PRO A 23 3.02 -7.74 14.91
CA PRO A 23 1.57 -7.65 15.03
C PRO A 23 1.17 -6.38 15.78
N TYR A 24 -0.09 -5.96 15.60
CA TYR A 24 -0.59 -4.82 16.36
C TYR A 24 -0.64 -5.16 17.86
N ASP A 25 -0.01 -4.32 18.67
CA ASP A 25 -0.04 -4.37 20.13
C ASP A 25 -0.47 -2.99 20.64
N PRO A 26 -1.64 -2.86 21.27
CA PRO A 26 -2.13 -1.58 21.79
C PRO A 26 -1.27 -1.03 22.93
N ASP A 27 -0.54 -1.87 23.66
CA ASP A 27 0.31 -1.46 24.77
C ASP A 27 1.69 -0.96 24.29
N ASP A 28 2.10 -1.34 23.06
CA ASP A 28 3.33 -0.89 22.41
C ASP A 28 3.04 -0.31 21.02
N ALA A 29 2.10 0.60 20.96
CA ALA A 29 1.64 1.19 19.68
C ALA A 29 2.07 2.64 19.51
N GLY A 30 3.23 3.02 20.06
CA GLY A 30 3.76 4.39 20.00
C GLY A 30 4.53 4.70 18.71
N THR A 31 4.91 3.69 17.93
CA THR A 31 5.81 3.83 16.77
C THR A 31 5.32 3.04 15.56
N GLY A 32 5.87 3.39 14.40
CA GLY A 32 5.64 2.68 13.15
C GLY A 32 4.17 2.63 12.72
N VAL A 33 3.82 1.64 11.93
CA VAL A 33 2.43 1.43 11.47
C VAL A 33 1.45 1.20 12.62
N ASN A 34 1.94 0.73 13.77
CA ASN A 34 1.11 0.59 14.97
C ASN A 34 0.55 1.94 15.45
N SER A 35 1.30 3.03 15.33
CA SER A 35 0.86 4.37 15.74
C SER A 35 -0.32 4.86 14.89
N LEU A 36 -0.31 4.59 13.58
CA LEU A 36 -1.44 4.88 12.70
C LEU A 36 -2.68 4.06 13.09
N VAL A 37 -2.50 2.74 13.28
CA VAL A 37 -3.60 1.86 13.68
C VAL A 37 -4.21 2.30 15.00
N LYS A 38 -3.36 2.61 15.98
CA LYS A 38 -3.79 3.11 17.29
C LYS A 38 -4.58 4.40 17.16
N ALA A 39 -4.07 5.37 16.41
CA ALA A 39 -4.76 6.65 16.20
C ALA A 39 -6.15 6.43 15.56
N MET A 40 -6.26 5.57 14.55
CA MET A 40 -7.55 5.26 13.94
C MET A 40 -8.53 4.63 14.93
N GLN A 41 -8.06 3.71 15.78
CA GLN A 41 -8.89 3.08 16.81
C GLN A 41 -9.32 4.06 17.91
N ASP A 42 -8.38 4.85 18.45
CA ASP A 42 -8.64 5.81 19.52
C ASP A 42 -9.68 6.88 19.10
N TYR A 43 -9.70 7.25 17.83
CA TYR A 43 -10.65 8.23 17.28
C TYR A 43 -11.85 7.60 16.56
N GLY A 44 -12.00 6.28 16.60
CA GLY A 44 -13.12 5.58 15.97
C GLY A 44 -13.19 5.75 14.46
N VAL A 45 -12.04 5.82 13.79
CA VAL A 45 -11.95 5.95 12.34
C VAL A 45 -12.05 4.55 11.71
N PRO A 46 -13.12 4.23 10.96
CA PRO A 46 -13.30 2.89 10.41
C PRO A 46 -12.40 2.65 9.19
N PRO A 47 -12.16 1.37 8.82
CA PRO A 47 -11.52 1.04 7.55
C PRO A 47 -12.27 1.64 6.36
N ASN A 48 -11.55 1.94 5.29
CA ASN A 48 -12.06 2.56 4.07
C ASN A 48 -12.71 3.94 4.28
N SER A 49 -12.31 4.66 5.34
CA SER A 49 -12.70 6.04 5.59
C SER A 49 -11.95 7.03 4.67
N ASN A 50 -11.83 8.28 5.09
CA ASN A 50 -11.04 9.31 4.41
C ASN A 50 -9.57 9.40 4.88
N VAL A 51 -9.06 8.36 5.55
CA VAL A 51 -7.64 8.21 5.93
C VAL A 51 -6.97 7.21 4.99
N TRP A 52 -5.90 7.65 4.35
CA TRP A 52 -5.13 6.88 3.37
C TRP A 52 -3.74 6.61 3.92
N ALA A 53 -3.22 5.40 3.72
CA ALA A 53 -1.86 5.02 4.06
C ALA A 53 -1.02 4.93 2.77
N GLU A 54 0.02 5.74 2.66
CA GLU A 54 0.93 5.74 1.52
C GLU A 54 2.16 4.88 1.86
N LEU A 55 2.56 3.96 0.95
CA LEU A 55 3.58 2.96 1.23
C LEU A 55 5.02 3.44 1.03
N GLY A 56 5.29 4.44 0.21
CA GLY A 56 6.60 5.05 -0.03
C GLY A 56 7.81 4.20 0.37
N THR A 57 8.64 4.73 1.23
CA THR A 57 9.78 4.01 1.82
C THR A 57 9.37 2.75 2.59
N THR A 58 8.17 2.70 3.15
CA THR A 58 7.70 1.56 3.99
C THR A 58 7.87 0.22 3.29
N TRP A 59 7.33 0.09 2.07
CA TRP A 59 7.46 -1.15 1.33
C TRP A 59 8.90 -1.48 1.01
N ARG A 60 9.71 -0.49 0.65
CA ARG A 60 11.14 -0.65 0.35
C ARG A 60 11.91 -1.23 1.53
N GLU A 61 11.61 -0.79 2.74
CA GLU A 61 12.32 -1.23 3.96
C GLU A 61 11.89 -2.62 4.43
N VAL A 62 10.64 -3.04 4.17
CA VAL A 62 10.15 -4.34 4.66
C VAL A 62 10.08 -5.44 3.59
N MET A 63 10.26 -5.13 2.30
CA MET A 63 10.07 -6.12 1.22
C MET A 63 11.05 -7.29 1.26
N ASP A 64 12.20 -7.13 1.91
CA ASP A 64 13.23 -8.17 2.06
C ASP A 64 13.03 -9.03 3.34
N ASP A 65 12.05 -8.65 4.19
CA ASP A 65 11.66 -9.40 5.39
C ASP A 65 10.17 -9.77 5.31
N PRO A 66 9.84 -11.02 4.91
CA PRO A 66 8.46 -11.44 4.70
C PRO A 66 7.57 -11.35 5.95
N ASP A 67 8.12 -11.50 7.14
CA ASP A 67 7.36 -11.41 8.38
C ASP A 67 6.96 -9.96 8.67
N GLN A 68 7.90 -9.02 8.60
CA GLN A 68 7.60 -7.59 8.74
C GLN A 68 6.64 -7.11 7.63
N ALA A 69 6.87 -7.52 6.38
CA ALA A 69 5.99 -7.20 5.26
C ALA A 69 4.55 -7.70 5.48
N ALA A 70 4.40 -8.92 6.04
CA ALA A 70 3.10 -9.47 6.39
C ALA A 70 2.41 -8.66 7.49
N HIS A 71 3.16 -8.23 8.51
CA HIS A 71 2.61 -7.40 9.58
C HIS A 71 2.22 -6.01 9.10
N VAL A 72 3.04 -5.35 8.29
CA VAL A 72 2.72 -4.04 7.72
C VAL A 72 1.47 -4.12 6.86
N LEU A 73 1.47 -4.97 5.81
CA LEU A 73 0.34 -5.05 4.89
C LEU A 73 -0.91 -5.63 5.56
N GLY A 74 -0.74 -6.62 6.44
CA GLY A 74 -1.86 -7.21 7.18
C GLY A 74 -2.58 -6.20 8.06
N LYS A 75 -1.84 -5.40 8.83
CA LYS A 75 -2.40 -4.32 9.66
C LYS A 75 -3.10 -3.25 8.81
N LEU A 76 -2.45 -2.81 7.75
CA LEU A 76 -3.04 -1.80 6.86
C LEU A 76 -4.32 -2.29 6.20
N LEU A 77 -4.36 -3.52 5.68
CA LEU A 77 -5.56 -4.11 5.11
C LEU A 77 -6.69 -4.24 6.13
N LEU A 78 -6.36 -4.63 7.36
CA LEU A 78 -7.36 -4.85 8.42
C LEU A 78 -7.93 -3.54 8.97
N HIS A 79 -7.09 -2.53 9.18
CA HIS A 79 -7.47 -1.32 9.92
C HIS A 79 -7.66 -0.09 9.04
N VAL A 80 -6.88 0.08 7.97
CA VAL A 80 -7.03 1.20 7.03
C VAL A 80 -7.99 0.82 5.89
N GLY A 81 -7.93 -0.42 5.44
CA GLY A 81 -8.79 -0.97 4.41
C GLY A 81 -8.14 -0.99 3.02
N GLU A 82 -8.54 -1.97 2.22
CA GLU A 82 -7.93 -2.25 0.91
C GLU A 82 -8.07 -1.11 -0.11
N ASP A 83 -9.09 -0.26 0.06
CA ASP A 83 -9.36 0.88 -0.82
C ASP A 83 -8.62 2.16 -0.42
N ARG A 84 -7.82 2.12 0.64
CA ARG A 84 -7.16 3.28 1.24
C ARG A 84 -5.64 3.11 1.38
N ILE A 85 -5.05 2.15 0.69
CA ILE A 85 -3.59 1.96 0.66
C ILE A 85 -3.08 2.45 -0.69
N LEU A 86 -2.15 3.40 -0.66
CA LEU A 86 -1.56 4.02 -1.84
C LEU A 86 -0.15 3.48 -2.09
N TRP A 87 0.19 3.30 -3.36
CA TRP A 87 1.52 2.94 -3.79
C TRP A 87 2.45 4.16 -3.82
N GLY A 88 3.59 4.01 -3.19
CA GLY A 88 4.74 4.88 -3.35
C GLY A 88 6.02 4.05 -3.42
N THR A 89 7.11 4.63 -3.89
CA THR A 89 8.39 3.91 -4.05
C THR A 89 9.58 4.66 -3.51
N ASP A 90 9.49 5.98 -3.39
CA ASP A 90 10.63 6.87 -3.13
C ASP A 90 11.86 6.58 -4.03
N ALA A 91 11.59 6.15 -5.27
CA ALA A 91 12.61 5.70 -6.21
C ALA A 91 13.68 6.74 -6.49
N ILE A 92 13.37 8.02 -6.31
CA ILE A 92 14.35 9.12 -6.39
C ILE A 92 15.56 8.90 -5.46
N TRP A 93 15.35 8.20 -4.32
CA TRP A 93 16.39 7.90 -3.34
C TRP A 93 16.97 6.50 -3.50
N PHE A 94 16.20 5.57 -4.07
CA PHE A 94 16.51 4.14 -4.07
C PHE A 94 16.76 3.55 -5.48
N GLY A 95 16.69 4.37 -6.53
CA GLY A 95 16.88 3.94 -7.91
C GLY A 95 15.60 3.37 -8.54
N SER A 96 15.72 2.32 -9.36
CA SER A 96 14.57 1.79 -10.11
C SER A 96 13.44 1.29 -9.20
N PRO A 97 12.17 1.66 -9.47
CA PRO A 97 11.02 1.12 -8.74
C PRO A 97 10.68 -0.33 -9.10
N GLN A 98 11.23 -0.88 -10.18
CA GLN A 98 10.86 -2.21 -10.69
C GLN A 98 11.02 -3.35 -9.68
N PRO A 99 12.12 -3.45 -8.90
CA PRO A 99 12.25 -4.48 -7.88
C PRO A 99 11.15 -4.40 -6.83
N GLN A 100 10.77 -3.20 -6.39
CA GLN A 100 9.70 -2.99 -5.41
C GLN A 100 8.34 -3.45 -5.96
N ILE A 101 8.01 -3.11 -7.23
CA ILE A 101 6.79 -3.54 -7.90
C ILE A 101 6.76 -5.07 -8.04
N MET A 102 7.86 -5.67 -8.47
CA MET A 102 7.98 -7.13 -8.61
C MET A 102 7.81 -7.84 -7.27
N ALA A 103 8.45 -7.33 -6.22
CA ALA A 103 8.33 -7.86 -4.87
C ALA A 103 6.87 -7.83 -4.38
N LEU A 104 6.15 -6.70 -4.50
CA LEU A 104 4.75 -6.63 -4.10
C LEU A 104 3.85 -7.57 -4.92
N ARG A 105 4.10 -7.70 -6.22
CA ARG A 105 3.36 -8.62 -7.08
C ARG A 105 3.54 -10.08 -6.67
N ALA A 106 4.75 -10.46 -6.29
CA ALA A 106 5.09 -11.81 -5.85
C ALA A 106 4.66 -12.11 -4.41
N PHE A 107 4.68 -11.11 -3.54
CA PHE A 107 4.44 -11.27 -2.12
C PHE A 107 3.04 -11.85 -1.81
N ARG A 108 2.97 -12.69 -0.78
CA ARG A 108 1.74 -13.26 -0.22
C ARG A 108 1.84 -13.21 1.32
N ILE A 109 0.75 -12.91 1.97
CA ILE A 109 0.64 -13.12 3.43
C ILE A 109 0.32 -14.59 3.63
N GLU A 110 1.22 -15.30 4.28
CA GLU A 110 1.10 -16.73 4.52
C GLU A 110 -0.19 -17.10 5.26
N PRO A 111 -0.84 -18.23 4.94
CA PRO A 111 -2.09 -18.65 5.59
C PRO A 111 -1.98 -18.69 7.11
N ALA A 112 -0.85 -19.17 7.64
CA ALA A 112 -0.62 -19.24 9.09
C ALA A 112 -0.60 -17.85 9.76
N ALA A 113 -0.02 -16.84 9.11
CA ALA A 113 -0.04 -15.47 9.61
C ALA A 113 -1.46 -14.86 9.54
N ARG A 114 -2.19 -15.14 8.44
CA ARG A 114 -3.59 -14.71 8.31
C ARG A 114 -4.49 -15.31 9.40
N GLU A 115 -4.36 -16.60 9.63
CA GLU A 115 -5.13 -17.31 10.67
C GLU A 115 -4.78 -16.80 12.07
N ARG A 116 -3.48 -16.64 12.35
CA ARG A 116 -2.99 -16.23 13.67
C ARG A 116 -3.37 -14.79 14.04
N TRP A 117 -3.30 -13.87 13.07
CA TRP A 117 -3.43 -12.42 13.31
C TRP A 117 -4.70 -11.81 12.71
N GLY A 118 -5.54 -12.61 12.06
CA GLY A 118 -6.77 -12.13 11.40
C GLY A 118 -6.54 -11.31 10.15
N TYR A 119 -5.35 -11.39 9.53
CA TYR A 119 -5.04 -10.58 8.37
C TYR A 119 -5.83 -11.03 7.14
N PRO A 120 -6.37 -10.07 6.37
CA PRO A 120 -6.98 -10.40 5.08
C PRO A 120 -5.97 -11.00 4.09
N GLU A 121 -6.46 -11.74 3.10
CA GLU A 121 -5.64 -12.19 2.01
C GLU A 121 -5.25 -11.03 1.09
N LEU A 122 -3.97 -10.90 0.78
CA LEU A 122 -3.47 -9.96 -0.22
C LEU A 122 -3.67 -10.53 -1.63
N THR A 123 -4.88 -10.40 -2.16
CA THR A 123 -5.27 -10.90 -3.49
C THR A 123 -4.65 -10.08 -4.62
N ASP A 124 -4.63 -10.62 -5.83
CA ASP A 124 -4.16 -9.87 -7.02
C ASP A 124 -5.06 -8.66 -7.33
N THR A 125 -6.34 -8.70 -6.93
CA THR A 125 -7.23 -7.54 -7.03
C THR A 125 -6.80 -6.44 -6.07
N ILE A 126 -6.51 -6.76 -4.82
CA ILE A 126 -6.01 -5.79 -3.83
C ILE A 126 -4.67 -5.21 -4.27
N LYS A 127 -3.76 -6.02 -4.80
CA LYS A 127 -2.49 -5.52 -5.33
C LYS A 127 -2.67 -4.51 -6.47
N ARG A 128 -3.63 -4.74 -7.38
CA ARG A 128 -3.96 -3.76 -8.42
C ARG A 128 -4.52 -2.46 -7.85
N LYS A 129 -5.36 -2.55 -6.80
CA LYS A 129 -5.84 -1.37 -6.08
C LYS A 129 -4.66 -0.58 -5.52
N ILE A 130 -3.80 -1.22 -4.76
CA ILE A 130 -2.62 -0.60 -4.15
C ILE A 130 -1.70 0.00 -5.23
N LEU A 131 -1.38 -0.74 -6.29
CA LEU A 131 -0.43 -0.32 -7.34
C LEU A 131 -0.91 0.83 -8.22
N GLY A 132 -2.18 1.26 -8.11
CA GLY A 132 -2.61 2.42 -8.88
C GLY A 132 -4.11 2.74 -8.83
N LEU A 133 -5.01 1.75 -8.71
CA LEU A 133 -6.45 2.04 -8.78
C LEU A 133 -6.93 2.91 -7.61
N ASN A 134 -6.35 2.76 -6.43
CA ASN A 134 -6.66 3.59 -5.28
C ASN A 134 -6.23 5.05 -5.50
N ALA A 135 -5.02 5.26 -6.03
CA ALA A 135 -4.55 6.60 -6.39
C ALA A 135 -5.43 7.21 -7.51
N ALA A 136 -5.80 6.42 -8.50
CA ALA A 136 -6.70 6.87 -9.56
C ALA A 136 -8.07 7.33 -8.99
N ALA A 137 -8.62 6.57 -8.04
CA ALA A 137 -9.86 6.94 -7.36
C ALA A 137 -9.70 8.23 -6.54
N LEU A 138 -8.62 8.35 -5.75
CA LEU A 138 -8.35 9.52 -4.92
C LEU A 138 -8.20 10.81 -5.76
N PHE A 139 -7.51 10.72 -6.90
CA PHE A 139 -7.22 11.88 -7.75
C PHE A 139 -8.25 12.08 -8.88
N GLY A 140 -9.31 11.29 -8.93
CA GLY A 140 -10.36 11.40 -9.95
C GLY A 140 -9.88 11.08 -11.36
N VAL A 141 -8.92 10.18 -11.50
CA VAL A 141 -8.39 9.73 -12.79
C VAL A 141 -9.11 8.46 -13.24
N ASP A 142 -9.59 8.42 -14.47
CA ASP A 142 -10.06 7.20 -15.12
C ASP A 142 -8.90 6.53 -15.87
N PRO A 143 -8.35 5.40 -15.39
CA PRO A 143 -7.21 4.75 -16.03
C PRO A 143 -7.53 4.21 -17.41
N ASP A 144 -8.75 3.76 -17.65
CA ASP A 144 -9.14 3.18 -18.95
C ASP A 144 -9.33 4.28 -19.99
N ALA A 145 -10.03 5.35 -19.64
CA ALA A 145 -10.15 6.52 -20.51
C ALA A 145 -8.78 7.14 -20.83
N THR A 146 -7.91 7.27 -19.82
CA THR A 146 -6.56 7.83 -20.01
C THR A 146 -5.72 6.96 -20.92
N ARG A 147 -5.74 5.63 -20.75
CA ARG A 147 -5.00 4.69 -21.59
C ARG A 147 -5.46 4.74 -23.04
N CYS A 148 -6.77 4.82 -23.30
CA CYS A 148 -7.32 4.93 -24.64
C CYS A 148 -7.02 6.29 -25.30
N ALA A 149 -6.76 7.35 -24.53
CA ALA A 149 -6.43 8.66 -25.05
C ALA A 149 -4.96 8.81 -25.46
N LEU A 150 -4.06 7.93 -25.01
CA LEU A 150 -2.66 7.96 -25.39
C LEU A 150 -2.49 7.38 -26.80
N ALA A 151 -1.96 8.19 -27.71
CA ALA A 151 -1.51 7.68 -29.01
C ALA A 151 -0.39 6.65 -28.82
N PRO A 152 -0.31 5.58 -29.63
CA PRO A 152 0.81 4.66 -29.61
C PRO A 152 2.11 5.44 -29.74
N ASP A 153 3.01 5.32 -28.78
CA ASP A 153 4.32 5.93 -28.91
C ASP A 153 5.17 5.19 -29.95
N GLY A 154 6.17 5.87 -30.51
CA GLY A 154 7.03 5.28 -31.54
C GLY A 154 7.81 4.03 -31.10
N LEU A 155 7.81 3.71 -29.78
CA LEU A 155 8.45 2.54 -29.22
C LEU A 155 7.55 1.29 -29.33
N GLU A 156 6.24 1.45 -29.28
CA GLU A 156 5.31 0.33 -29.53
C GLU A 156 5.31 -0.06 -30.99
N ALA A 157 5.45 0.87 -31.94
CA ALA A 157 5.56 0.57 -33.36
C ALA A 157 6.81 -0.25 -33.69
N GLY A 158 7.87 -0.19 -32.89
CA GLY A 158 9.10 -0.98 -33.07
C GLY A 158 9.06 -2.39 -32.44
N ARG A 159 8.05 -2.73 -31.65
CA ARG A 159 7.93 -4.04 -30.99
C ARG A 159 7.20 -5.10 -31.80
N VAL A 160 6.58 -4.73 -32.91
CA VAL A 160 5.87 -5.67 -33.76
C VAL A 160 6.77 -6.03 -34.96
N GLN A 161 7.67 -6.98 -34.75
CA GLN A 161 7.95 -8.07 -35.71
C GLN A 161 8.97 -9.07 -35.10
N PRO A 162 8.58 -10.27 -34.66
CA PRO A 162 9.46 -11.40 -34.77
C PRO A 162 9.40 -11.88 -36.21
N SER A 163 10.52 -11.84 -36.89
CA SER A 163 10.78 -12.56 -38.15
C SER A 163 10.80 -14.06 -37.91
#